data_267e76893854b613b8105bc3b1a3c3da
#
_entry.id   267e76893854b613b8105bc3b1a3c3da
#
_cell.length_a   1.000
_cell.length_b   1.000
_cell.length_c   1.000
_cell.angle_alpha   90.00
_cell.angle_beta   90.00
_cell.angle_gamma   90.00
#
_symmetry.space_group_name_H-M   'P 1'
#
loop_
_entity.id
_entity.type
_entity.pdbx_description
1 polymer ?
#
loop_
_entity_poly.entity_id
_entity_poly.type
_entity_poly.pdbx_seq_one_letter_code
_entity_poly.pdbx_strand_id
1 'polypeptide(L)'
;VVVPYATITDVSTRLGRPITDPSEVAQVEAWIGDIESLILARVPDLAVLVDSGTPTAATVVMVEANAVIRKIRNPDGKQNERIDDYSYGLNEDARRGELFLTDEEWSLLIPRSTGGAWTITPYGASRRRGQWVHPDVWVPLP
;
A
#
# COMPACT_ATOMS: atom_id res chain seq x y z
N VAL A 1 10.30 10.48 -18.15
CA VAL A 1 11.28 9.92 -17.22
C VAL A 1 10.67 10.06 -15.84
N VAL A 2 10.39 8.93 -15.23
CA VAL A 2 9.89 8.89 -13.85
C VAL A 2 11.09 9.15 -12.94
N VAL A 3 11.01 10.13 -12.06
CA VAL A 3 12.06 10.44 -11.09
C VAL A 3 11.61 9.86 -9.74
N PRO A 4 12.32 8.88 -9.18
CA PRO A 4 12.00 8.32 -7.88
C PRO A 4 12.02 9.37 -6.78
N TYR A 5 11.21 9.18 -5.74
CA TYR A 5 11.21 10.05 -4.57
C TYR A 5 12.42 9.78 -3.67
N ALA A 6 12.80 8.50 -3.49
CA ALA A 6 13.95 8.13 -2.69
C ALA A 6 15.27 8.28 -3.46
N THR A 7 16.33 8.59 -2.73
CA THR A 7 17.69 8.68 -3.23
C THR A 7 18.61 7.66 -2.55
N ILE A 8 19.79 7.41 -3.12
CA ILE A 8 20.83 6.57 -2.50
C ILE A 8 21.16 7.06 -1.08
N THR A 9 21.17 8.37 -0.88
CA THR A 9 21.44 8.98 0.42
C THR A 9 20.37 8.58 1.44
N ASP A 10 19.11 8.53 1.03
CA ASP A 10 18.01 8.08 1.89
C ASP A 10 18.16 6.63 2.30
N VAL A 11 18.55 5.77 1.35
CA VAL A 11 18.80 4.35 1.60
C VAL A 11 20.03 4.18 2.52
N SER A 12 21.17 4.82 2.20
CA SER A 12 22.42 4.68 2.98
C SER A 12 22.27 5.17 4.41
N THR A 13 21.55 6.28 4.63
CA THR A 13 21.28 6.83 5.94
C THR A 13 20.50 5.84 6.82
N ARG A 14 19.47 5.20 6.25
CA ARG A 14 18.63 4.22 6.97
C ARG A 14 19.32 2.86 7.11
N LEU A 15 20.19 2.52 6.17
CA LEU A 15 21.00 1.30 6.22
C LEU A 15 22.08 1.36 7.30
N GLY A 16 22.50 2.58 7.66
CA GLY A 16 23.52 2.85 8.68
C GLY A 16 24.97 2.67 8.18
N ARG A 17 25.16 2.58 6.86
CA ARG A 17 26.47 2.56 6.21
C ARG A 17 26.45 3.31 4.88
N PRO A 18 27.60 3.89 4.49
CA PRO A 18 27.70 4.49 3.17
C PRO A 18 27.67 3.41 2.07
N ILE A 19 27.07 3.78 0.94
CA ILE A 19 27.08 2.99 -0.30
C ILE A 19 28.03 3.74 -1.24
N THR A 20 29.24 3.21 -1.40
CA THR A 20 30.32 3.90 -2.15
C THR A 20 30.85 3.09 -3.31
N ASP A 21 30.62 1.78 -3.33
CA ASP A 21 31.02 0.95 -4.46
C ASP A 21 30.16 1.30 -5.69
N PRO A 22 30.77 1.62 -6.85
CA PRO A 22 30.04 2.00 -8.05
C PRO A 22 29.02 0.93 -8.52
N SER A 23 29.33 -0.35 -8.32
CA SER A 23 28.45 -1.44 -8.70
C SER A 23 27.25 -1.54 -7.76
N GLU A 24 27.46 -1.35 -6.45
CA GLU A 24 26.40 -1.27 -5.45
C GLU A 24 25.51 -0.05 -5.65
N VAL A 25 26.11 1.10 -5.97
CA VAL A 25 25.38 2.34 -6.30
C VAL A 25 24.43 2.10 -7.46
N ALA A 26 24.94 1.59 -8.59
CA ALA A 26 24.14 1.33 -9.78
C ALA A 26 23.00 0.32 -9.50
N GLN A 27 23.28 -0.70 -8.68
CA GLN A 27 22.29 -1.70 -8.30
C GLN A 27 21.17 -1.10 -7.42
N VAL A 28 21.53 -0.28 -6.45
CA VAL A 28 20.56 0.38 -5.56
C VAL A 28 19.70 1.39 -6.33
N GLU A 29 20.30 2.15 -7.27
CA GLU A 29 19.55 3.05 -8.14
C GLU A 29 18.54 2.28 -9.01
N ALA A 30 18.93 1.14 -9.57
CA ALA A 30 18.02 0.30 -10.33
C ALA A 30 16.85 -0.19 -9.45
N TRP A 31 17.12 -0.66 -8.25
CA TRP A 31 16.06 -1.11 -7.33
C TRP A 31 15.12 0.02 -6.88
N ILE A 32 15.64 1.24 -6.68
CA ILE A 32 14.79 2.40 -6.40
C ILE A 32 13.85 2.66 -7.57
N GLY A 33 14.36 2.64 -8.82
CA GLY A 33 13.54 2.81 -10.02
C GLY A 33 12.50 1.70 -10.22
N ASP A 34 12.85 0.46 -9.86
CA ASP A 34 11.93 -0.68 -9.94
C ASP A 34 10.78 -0.54 -8.92
N ILE A 35 11.09 -0.13 -7.68
CA ILE A 35 10.05 0.12 -6.65
C ILE A 35 9.14 1.27 -7.06
N GLU A 36 9.68 2.36 -7.55
CA GLU A 36 8.88 3.48 -8.07
C GLU A 36 7.93 3.01 -9.18
N SER A 37 8.44 2.19 -10.11
CA SER A 37 7.64 1.61 -11.19
C SER A 37 6.51 0.72 -10.67
N LEU A 38 6.78 -0.08 -9.63
CA LEU A 38 5.75 -0.90 -8.97
C LEU A 38 4.67 -0.04 -8.30
N ILE A 39 5.07 1.04 -7.63
CA ILE A 39 4.14 1.97 -6.98
C ILE A 39 3.26 2.64 -8.04
N LEU A 40 3.84 3.17 -9.11
CA LEU A 40 3.11 3.86 -10.18
C LEU A 40 2.20 2.92 -10.97
N ALA A 41 2.56 1.65 -11.12
CA ALA A 41 1.68 0.66 -11.73
C ALA A 41 0.36 0.49 -10.97
N ARG A 42 0.36 0.69 -9.65
CA ARG A 42 -0.82 0.57 -8.78
C ARG A 42 -1.45 1.90 -8.44
N VAL A 43 -0.64 2.96 -8.35
CA VAL A 43 -1.04 4.32 -7.98
C VAL A 43 -0.49 5.29 -9.04
N PRO A 44 -1.08 5.33 -10.25
CA PRO A 44 -0.57 6.16 -11.35
C PRO A 44 -0.61 7.66 -11.03
N ASP A 45 -1.51 8.08 -10.17
CA ASP A 45 -1.68 9.49 -9.77
C ASP A 45 -0.89 9.85 -8.50
N LEU A 46 0.17 9.10 -8.18
CA LEU A 46 0.97 9.30 -6.96
C LEU A 46 1.43 10.76 -6.80
N ALA A 47 1.91 11.39 -7.86
CA ALA A 47 2.38 12.78 -7.81
C ALA A 47 1.27 13.75 -7.39
N VAL A 48 0.06 13.57 -7.95
CA VAL A 48 -1.12 14.39 -7.60
C VAL A 48 -1.51 14.18 -6.13
N LEU A 49 -1.45 12.95 -5.67
CA LEU A 49 -1.74 12.61 -4.27
C LEU A 49 -0.72 13.24 -3.32
N VAL A 50 0.57 13.16 -3.66
CA VAL A 50 1.64 13.79 -2.89
C VAL A 50 1.49 15.32 -2.85
N ASP A 51 1.13 15.94 -3.96
CA ASP A 51 0.85 17.38 -4.03
C ASP A 51 -0.37 17.76 -3.17
N SER A 52 -1.35 16.88 -3.04
CA SER A 52 -2.49 17.07 -2.13
C SER A 52 -2.14 16.86 -0.65
N GLY A 53 -0.95 16.33 -0.36
CA GLY A 53 -0.44 16.09 0.99
C GLY A 53 -0.78 14.74 1.59
N THR A 54 -1.37 13.81 0.83
CA THR A 54 -1.70 12.45 1.33
C THR A 54 -1.59 11.42 0.21
N PRO A 55 -0.50 10.59 0.18
CA PRO A 55 0.61 10.54 1.14
C PRO A 55 1.54 11.75 1.05
N THR A 56 2.35 11.99 2.07
CA THR A 56 3.42 13.00 1.99
C THR A 56 4.63 12.45 1.21
N ALA A 57 5.40 13.30 0.56
CA ALA A 57 6.64 12.91 -0.12
C ALA A 57 7.58 12.11 0.82
N ALA A 58 7.68 12.51 2.08
CA ALA A 58 8.48 11.82 3.09
C ALA A 58 7.99 10.38 3.34
N THR A 59 6.69 10.14 3.28
CA THR A 59 6.11 8.79 3.39
C THR A 59 6.50 7.93 2.20
N VAL A 60 6.45 8.48 0.99
CA VAL A 60 6.86 7.76 -0.22
C VAL A 60 8.34 7.39 -0.15
N VAL A 61 9.22 8.35 0.16
CA VAL A 61 10.66 8.12 0.38
C VAL A 61 10.92 7.02 1.40
N MET A 62 10.18 7.02 2.51
CA MET A 62 10.32 6.00 3.55
C MET A 62 9.97 4.61 3.02
N VAL A 63 8.89 4.48 2.30
CA VAL A 63 8.40 3.20 1.75
C VAL A 63 9.39 2.66 0.71
N GLU A 64 9.82 3.48 -0.25
CA GLU A 64 10.80 3.10 -1.27
C GLU A 64 12.12 2.65 -0.64
N ALA A 65 12.68 3.47 0.26
CA ALA A 65 13.94 3.16 0.92
C ALA A 65 13.86 1.86 1.75
N ASN A 66 12.78 1.62 2.47
CA ASN A 66 12.58 0.40 3.26
C ASN A 66 12.50 -0.85 2.38
N ALA A 67 11.80 -0.77 1.23
CA ALA A 67 11.72 -1.86 0.28
C ALA A 67 13.11 -2.24 -0.28
N VAL A 68 13.91 -1.24 -0.65
CA VAL A 68 15.28 -1.44 -1.14
C VAL A 68 16.18 -2.01 -0.03
N ILE A 69 16.08 -1.53 1.22
CA ILE A 69 16.86 -2.04 2.35
C ILE A 69 16.53 -3.51 2.63
N ARG A 70 15.26 -3.91 2.51
CA ARG A 70 14.88 -5.33 2.63
C ARG A 70 15.60 -6.17 1.58
N LYS A 71 15.67 -5.70 0.34
CA LYS A 71 16.38 -6.36 -0.76
C LYS A 71 17.88 -6.45 -0.49
N ILE A 72 18.51 -5.37 -0.01
CA ILE A 72 19.94 -5.35 0.35
C ILE A 72 20.26 -6.38 1.45
N ARG A 73 19.37 -6.50 2.44
CA ARG A 73 19.56 -7.43 3.58
C ARG A 73 19.28 -8.88 3.24
N ASN A 74 18.48 -9.14 2.23
CA ASN A 74 18.12 -10.50 1.80
C ASN A 74 18.11 -10.62 0.26
N PRO A 75 19.28 -10.52 -0.40
CA PRO A 75 19.37 -10.53 -1.85
C PRO A 75 18.91 -11.85 -2.46
N ASP A 76 19.12 -12.96 -1.77
CA ASP A 76 18.85 -14.32 -2.26
C ASP A 76 17.48 -14.86 -1.80
N GLY A 77 16.71 -14.10 -1.04
CA GLY A 77 15.44 -14.57 -0.48
C GLY A 77 15.58 -15.74 0.50
N LYS A 78 16.78 -15.96 1.04
CA LYS A 78 17.02 -17.06 1.98
C LYS A 78 16.22 -16.84 3.25
N GLN A 79 15.39 -17.83 3.57
CA GLN A 79 14.84 -17.97 4.91
C GLN A 79 15.98 -18.35 5.84
N ASN A 80 16.12 -17.62 6.93
CA ASN A 80 16.98 -18.03 8.01
C ASN A 80 16.71 -19.49 8.36
N GLU A 81 17.81 -20.25 8.44
CA GLU A 81 17.82 -21.57 9.00
C GLU A 81 17.09 -21.59 10.35
N ARG A 82 16.30 -22.64 10.53
CA ARG A 82 15.57 -22.97 11.74
C ARG A 82 16.41 -22.76 12.99
N ILE A 83 15.98 -21.88 13.84
CA ILE A 83 16.16 -22.03 15.28
C ILE A 83 14.78 -21.91 15.90
N ASP A 84 14.29 -23.07 16.38
CA ASP A 84 13.15 -23.28 17.27
C ASP A 84 11.83 -22.51 17.06
N ASP A 85 10.83 -23.28 16.63
CA ASP A 85 9.42 -23.33 17.10
C ASP A 85 8.58 -22.03 17.18
N TYR A 86 8.92 -20.97 16.44
CA TYR A 86 8.03 -19.85 16.23
C TYR A 86 7.78 -19.63 14.74
N SER A 87 6.65 -20.11 14.24
CA SER A 87 6.17 -19.82 12.90
C SER A 87 5.56 -18.41 12.84
N TYR A 88 6.37 -17.41 12.57
CA TYR A 88 5.89 -16.15 12.02
C TYR A 88 5.60 -16.37 10.53
N GLY A 89 4.35 -16.15 10.13
CA GLY A 89 3.96 -16.14 8.72
C GLY A 89 4.60 -14.97 8.00
N LEU A 90 5.84 -15.13 7.54
CA LEU A 90 6.47 -14.23 6.60
C LEU A 90 5.74 -14.36 5.26
N ASN A 91 5.32 -13.23 4.71
CA ASN A 91 4.74 -13.12 3.37
C ASN A 91 5.56 -13.95 2.38
N GLU A 92 4.88 -14.71 1.51
CA GLU A 92 5.56 -15.56 0.50
C GLU A 92 6.46 -14.76 -0.43
N ASP A 93 6.17 -13.48 -0.65
CA ASP A 93 6.96 -12.57 -1.47
C ASP A 93 8.33 -12.25 -0.84
N ALA A 94 8.41 -12.19 0.50
CA ALA A 94 9.69 -12.05 1.21
C ALA A 94 10.59 -13.28 1.04
N ARG A 95 10.00 -14.45 0.71
CA ARG A 95 10.72 -15.71 0.52
C ARG A 95 11.46 -15.80 -0.80
N ARG A 96 11.07 -14.98 -1.80
CA ARG A 96 11.62 -15.05 -3.17
C ARG A 96 12.79 -14.12 -3.40
N GLY A 97 13.14 -13.25 -2.44
CA GLY A 97 14.14 -12.21 -2.64
C GLY A 97 13.74 -11.16 -3.66
N GLU A 98 12.45 -11.07 -3.97
CA GLU A 98 11.90 -10.09 -4.90
C GLU A 98 11.74 -8.73 -4.22
N LEU A 99 11.66 -7.67 -5.02
CA LEU A 99 11.26 -6.35 -4.55
C LEU A 99 9.75 -6.35 -4.36
N PHE A 100 9.29 -5.99 -3.16
CA PHE A 100 7.88 -5.94 -2.82
C PHE A 100 7.60 -4.86 -1.80
N LEU A 101 6.35 -4.43 -1.74
CA LEU A 101 5.83 -3.59 -0.66
C LEU A 101 4.87 -4.43 0.21
N THR A 102 4.94 -4.19 1.52
CA THR A 102 4.01 -4.84 2.47
C THR A 102 2.62 -4.22 2.37
N ASP A 103 1.60 -4.92 2.90
CA ASP A 103 0.24 -4.39 2.93
C ASP A 103 0.12 -3.11 3.76
N GLU A 104 0.92 -2.99 4.82
CA GLU A 104 1.03 -1.78 5.62
C GLU A 104 1.58 -0.61 4.79
N GLU A 105 2.64 -0.85 4.01
CA GLU A 105 3.24 0.16 3.13
C GLU A 105 2.26 0.59 2.04
N TRP A 106 1.54 -0.35 1.43
CA TRP A 106 0.46 -0.02 0.51
C TRP A 106 -0.64 0.82 1.14
N SER A 107 -1.00 0.54 2.40
CA SER A 107 -2.01 1.31 3.12
C SER A 107 -1.59 2.75 3.41
N LEU A 108 -0.27 3.01 3.45
CA LEU A 108 0.28 4.36 3.60
C LEU A 108 0.27 5.16 2.29
N LEU A 109 0.44 4.47 1.15
CA LEU A 109 0.48 5.10 -0.17
C LEU A 109 -0.91 5.34 -0.76
N ILE A 110 -1.84 4.44 -0.49
CA ILE A 110 -3.20 4.53 -1.00
C ILE A 110 -4.05 5.26 0.04
N PRO A 111 -4.54 6.48 -0.26
CA PRO A 111 -5.42 7.16 0.67
C PRO A 111 -6.63 6.24 0.93
N ARG A 112 -6.89 5.98 2.19
CA ARG A 112 -8.14 5.33 2.57
C ARG A 112 -9.25 6.23 2.06
N SER A 113 -10.00 5.77 1.08
CA SER A 113 -11.30 6.36 0.84
C SER A 113 -12.01 6.30 2.19
N THR A 114 -12.25 7.47 2.78
CA THR A 114 -13.22 7.56 3.87
C THR A 114 -14.52 7.10 3.24
N GLY A 115 -14.71 5.79 3.24
CA GLY A 115 -15.91 5.17 2.72
C GLY A 115 -17.06 5.85 3.42
N GLY A 116 -17.82 6.63 2.67
CA GLY A 116 -19.04 7.17 3.19
C GLY A 116 -19.79 6.01 3.82
N ALA A 117 -20.31 6.25 5.02
CA ALA A 117 -21.07 5.24 5.75
C ALA A 117 -22.02 4.55 4.76
N TRP A 118 -21.83 3.26 4.56
CA TRP A 118 -22.75 2.47 3.77
C TRP A 118 -24.07 2.46 4.51
N THR A 119 -24.97 3.31 4.09
CA THR A 119 -26.37 3.20 4.51
C THR A 119 -26.92 2.02 3.72
N ILE A 120 -26.97 0.85 4.34
CA ILE A 120 -27.73 -0.26 3.82
C ILE A 120 -29.18 0.20 3.91
N THR A 121 -29.74 0.65 2.81
CA THR A 121 -31.19 0.83 2.69
C THR A 121 -31.77 -0.58 2.62
N PRO A 122 -32.50 -1.06 3.64
CA PRO A 122 -33.09 -2.39 3.58
C PRO A 122 -33.94 -2.47 2.31
N TYR A 123 -33.70 -3.49 1.51
CA TYR A 123 -34.52 -3.78 0.34
C TYR A 123 -35.95 -4.03 0.84
N GLY A 124 -36.86 -3.12 0.55
CA GLY A 124 -38.25 -3.19 1.06
C GLY A 124 -38.76 -1.91 1.69
N ALA A 125 -37.91 -0.94 1.99
CA ALA A 125 -38.38 0.39 2.38
C ALA A 125 -38.72 1.23 1.13
N SER A 126 -39.52 0.69 0.22
CA SER A 126 -40.29 1.56 -0.65
C SER A 126 -41.23 2.31 0.30
N ARG A 127 -40.91 3.57 0.57
CA ARG A 127 -41.88 4.50 1.12
C ARG A 127 -42.99 4.69 0.09
N ARG A 128 -43.84 3.66 -0.02
CA ARG A 128 -45.20 3.99 -0.38
C ARG A 128 -45.67 4.90 0.74
N ARG A 129 -45.91 6.15 0.44
CA ARG A 129 -46.80 7.00 1.24
C ARG A 129 -48.15 6.31 1.23
N GLY A 130 -48.28 5.19 1.89
CA GLY A 130 -49.49 4.48 2.19
C GLY A 130 -49.81 4.85 3.62
N GLN A 131 -50.89 5.57 3.80
CA GLN A 131 -51.55 5.72 5.06
C GLN A 131 -51.61 4.36 5.74
N TRP A 132 -51.15 4.26 6.98
CA TRP A 132 -51.40 3.07 7.78
C TRP A 132 -52.89 2.91 7.93
N VAL A 133 -53.43 1.90 7.32
CA VAL A 133 -54.83 1.52 7.47
C VAL A 133 -54.86 0.31 8.41
N HIS A 134 -55.63 0.38 9.46
CA HIS A 134 -55.84 -0.70 10.38
C HIS A 134 -56.30 -1.93 9.61
N PRO A 135 -55.83 -3.16 9.84
CA PRO A 135 -56.14 -4.35 9.07
C PRO A 135 -57.65 -4.64 8.95
N ASP A 136 -58.45 -4.10 9.82
CA ASP A 136 -59.91 -4.30 9.80
C ASP A 136 -60.66 -3.19 9.04
N VAL A 137 -59.98 -2.22 8.41
CA VAL A 137 -60.61 -1.16 7.63
C VAL A 137 -60.41 -1.40 6.15
N TRP A 138 -61.48 -1.82 5.50
CA TRP A 138 -61.51 -1.99 4.03
C TRP A 138 -61.70 -0.61 3.39
N VAL A 139 -60.68 -0.15 2.64
CA VAL A 139 -60.81 1.07 1.83
C VAL A 139 -60.90 0.62 0.36
N PRO A 140 -61.99 0.85 -0.36
CA PRO A 140 -62.03 0.58 -1.78
C PRO A 140 -61.06 1.51 -2.52
N LEU A 141 -60.32 0.92 -3.46
CA LEU A 141 -59.51 1.67 -4.38
C LEU A 141 -60.39 2.49 -5.34
N PRO A 142 -59.96 3.73 -5.69
CA PRO A 142 -60.62 4.52 -6.68
C PRO A 142 -60.51 3.93 -8.08
#